data_df5270085ca8260e924894b8bfe1c83e
#
_entry.id   df5270085ca8260e924894b8bfe1c83e
#
_cell.length_a   1.000
_cell.length_b   1.000
_cell.length_c   1.000
_cell.angle_alpha   90.00
_cell.angle_beta   90.00
_cell.angle_gamma   90.00
#
_symmetry.space_group_name_H-M   'P 1'
#
loop_
_entity.id
_entity.type
_entity.pdbx_description
1 polymer ?
#
loop_
_entity_poly.entity_id
_entity_poly.type
_entity_poly.pdbx_seq_one_letter_code
_entity_poly.pdbx_strand_id
1 'polypeptide(L)'
;MAKVIYKYEVDTIVVMPDKAEILTVQLQNGRPWIWAMVDTDEALVERNFNVIGTGWEIEEFNSKYIATFQDGLMVWHVFEILGDEGSN
;
A
#
# COMPACT_ATOMS: atom_id res chain seq x y z
N MET A 1 22.31 -0.69 -10.56
CA MET A 1 20.87 -0.57 -10.28
C MET A 1 20.25 -1.95 -10.34
N ALA A 2 19.67 -2.36 -9.25
CA ALA A 2 19.12 -3.70 -9.14
C ALA A 2 17.65 -3.62 -8.79
N LYS A 3 16.82 -4.31 -9.57
CA LYS A 3 15.40 -4.41 -9.27
C LYS A 3 15.11 -5.76 -8.67
N VAL A 4 14.47 -5.74 -7.52
CA VAL A 4 14.07 -6.96 -6.81
C VAL A 4 12.64 -6.79 -6.31
N ILE A 5 12.04 -7.89 -5.89
CA ILE A 5 10.70 -7.84 -5.30
C ILE A 5 10.86 -8.07 -3.81
N TYR A 6 10.43 -7.08 -3.03
CA TYR A 6 10.38 -7.17 -1.57
C TYR A 6 8.94 -7.18 -1.12
N LYS A 7 8.70 -7.70 0.08
CA LYS A 7 7.37 -7.62 0.68
C LYS A 7 7.43 -6.75 1.93
N TYR A 8 6.32 -6.05 2.16
CA TYR A 8 6.17 -5.15 3.29
C TYR A 8 4.82 -5.39 3.92
N GLU A 9 4.77 -5.46 5.23
CA GLU A 9 3.48 -5.59 5.89
C GLU A 9 2.68 -4.30 5.68
N VAL A 10 1.39 -4.45 5.37
CA VAL A 10 0.52 -3.29 5.18
C VAL A 10 0.37 -2.57 6.51
N ASP A 11 0.62 -1.28 6.51
CA ASP A 11 0.53 -0.44 7.70
C ASP A 11 0.21 0.98 7.25
N THR A 12 -0.11 1.83 8.21
CA THR A 12 -0.38 3.23 7.92
C THR A 12 0.81 3.91 7.27
N ILE A 13 2.02 3.58 7.72
CA ILE A 13 3.26 4.10 7.15
C ILE A 13 4.13 2.91 6.80
N VAL A 14 4.56 2.85 5.54
CA VAL A 14 5.44 1.79 5.06
C VAL A 14 6.63 2.46 4.38
N VAL A 15 7.83 2.10 4.83
CA VAL A 15 9.07 2.66 4.29
C VAL A 15 9.57 1.72 3.19
N MET A 16 9.81 2.28 2.00
CA MET A 16 10.30 1.49 0.87
C MET A 16 11.09 2.40 -0.05
N PRO A 17 11.89 1.84 -0.96
CA PRO A 17 12.65 2.66 -1.91
C PRO A 17 11.71 3.54 -2.73
N ASP A 18 12.18 4.73 -3.04
CA ASP A 18 11.42 5.66 -3.87
C ASP A 18 11.07 5.01 -5.20
N LYS A 19 9.92 5.35 -5.73
CA LYS A 19 9.43 4.85 -7.02
C LYS A 19 9.14 3.36 -7.05
N ALA A 20 9.02 2.72 -5.88
CA ALA A 20 8.66 1.32 -5.82
C ALA A 20 7.32 1.09 -6.49
N GLU A 21 7.23 0.04 -7.29
CA GLU A 21 5.99 -0.31 -7.98
C GLU A 21 5.29 -1.41 -7.20
N ILE A 22 4.10 -1.11 -6.69
CA ILE A 22 3.32 -2.09 -5.96
C ILE A 22 2.70 -3.07 -6.94
N LEU A 23 2.97 -4.35 -6.74
CA LEU A 23 2.50 -5.38 -7.66
C LEU A 23 1.19 -5.99 -7.19
N THR A 24 1.06 -6.26 -5.90
CA THR A 24 -0.14 -6.88 -5.35
C THR A 24 -0.14 -6.76 -3.83
N VAL A 25 -1.31 -6.99 -3.24
CA VAL A 25 -1.47 -7.13 -1.80
C VAL A 25 -2.16 -8.47 -1.57
N GLN A 26 -1.60 -9.28 -0.68
CA GLN A 26 -2.17 -10.60 -0.40
C GLN A 26 -1.97 -10.94 1.07
N LEU A 27 -2.83 -11.83 1.57
CA LEU A 27 -2.66 -12.36 2.91
C LEU A 27 -1.57 -13.42 2.90
N GLN A 28 -0.74 -13.39 3.94
CA GLN A 28 0.22 -14.46 4.21
C GLN A 28 0.29 -14.63 5.71
N ASN A 29 -0.03 -15.82 6.18
CA ASN A 29 -0.06 -16.12 7.61
C ASN A 29 -0.99 -15.18 8.38
N GLY A 30 -2.15 -14.89 7.80
CA GLY A 30 -3.17 -14.07 8.46
C GLY A 30 -2.89 -12.58 8.46
N ARG A 31 -1.87 -12.11 7.76
CA ARG A 31 -1.53 -10.69 7.68
C ARG A 31 -1.46 -10.25 6.24
N PRO A 32 -1.86 -9.01 5.95
CA PRO A 32 -1.76 -8.47 4.59
C PRO A 32 -0.35 -7.96 4.31
N TRP A 33 0.16 -8.29 3.14
CA TRP A 33 1.49 -7.88 2.70
C TRP A 33 1.41 -7.24 1.33
N ILE A 34 2.25 -6.24 1.14
CA ILE A 34 2.46 -5.61 -0.16
C ILE A 34 3.69 -6.25 -0.79
N TRP A 35 3.56 -6.73 -2.02
CA TRP A 35 4.71 -7.12 -2.83
C TRP A 35 5.01 -5.98 -3.78
N ALA A 36 6.25 -5.50 -3.77
CA ALA A 36 6.63 -4.35 -4.59
C ALA A 36 7.94 -4.61 -5.29
N MET A 37 8.02 -4.16 -6.53
CA MET A 37 9.27 -4.18 -7.27
C MET A 37 10.00 -2.88 -6.97
N VAL A 38 11.22 -3.02 -6.47
CA VAL A 38 11.97 -1.88 -5.95
C VAL A 38 13.35 -1.84 -6.59
N ASP A 39 13.90 -0.63 -6.67
CA ASP A 39 15.30 -0.42 -7.04
C ASP A 39 16.04 -0.15 -5.72
N THR A 40 16.94 -1.04 -5.36
CA THR A 40 17.61 -0.95 -4.07
C THR A 40 18.57 0.23 -3.97
N ASP A 41 18.87 0.89 -5.08
CA ASP A 41 19.71 2.08 -5.07
C ASP A 41 18.94 3.35 -4.77
N GLU A 42 17.61 3.32 -4.83
CA GLU A 42 16.80 4.50 -4.54
C GLU A 42 16.75 4.78 -3.05
N ALA A 43 16.62 6.05 -2.70
CA ALA A 43 16.48 6.46 -1.32
C ALA A 43 15.17 5.92 -0.73
N LEU A 44 15.17 5.64 0.57
CA LEU A 44 13.95 5.18 1.25
C LEU A 44 13.02 6.35 1.49
N VAL A 45 11.73 6.11 1.24
CA VAL A 45 10.69 7.11 1.47
C VAL A 45 9.55 6.47 2.24
N GLU A 46 8.76 7.30 2.92
CA GLU A 46 7.55 6.83 3.61
C GLU A 46 6.37 6.94 2.66
N ARG A 47 5.59 5.87 2.60
CA ARG A 47 4.32 5.88 1.86
C ARG A 47 3.21 5.53 2.83
N ASN A 48 2.06 6.16 2.66
CA ASN A 48 0.96 6.05 3.61
C ASN A 48 -0.18 5.28 2.96
N PHE A 49 -0.75 4.35 3.73
CA PHE A 49 -1.82 3.49 3.23
C PHE A 49 -2.99 3.50 4.19
N ASN A 50 -4.17 3.24 3.65
CA ASN A 50 -5.38 3.11 4.43
C ASN A 50 -6.10 1.85 3.99
N VAL A 51 -6.64 1.11 4.95
CA VAL A 51 -7.37 -0.13 4.68
C VAL A 51 -8.81 0.10 5.07
N ILE A 52 -9.71 -0.13 4.12
CA ILE A 52 -11.13 0.19 4.27
C ILE A 52 -11.93 -1.07 4.03
N GLY A 53 -12.88 -1.36 4.94
CA GLY A 53 -13.77 -2.50 4.79
C GLY A 53 -14.87 -2.23 3.80
N THR A 54 -15.36 -3.29 3.18
CA THR A 54 -16.48 -3.18 2.25
C THR A 54 -17.69 -2.61 3.00
N GLY A 55 -18.28 -1.58 2.42
CA GLY A 55 -19.44 -0.93 3.00
C GLY A 55 -19.10 0.20 3.94
N TRP A 56 -17.85 0.39 4.28
CA TRP A 56 -17.45 1.52 5.11
C TRP A 56 -17.45 2.82 4.30
N GLU A 57 -17.73 3.90 4.99
CA GLU A 57 -17.65 5.21 4.39
C GLU A 57 -16.19 5.54 4.09
N ILE A 58 -15.95 6.14 2.92
CA ILE A 58 -14.61 6.57 2.54
C ILE A 58 -14.58 8.08 2.66
N GLU A 59 -13.67 8.60 3.49
CA GLU A 59 -13.47 10.03 3.57
C GLU A 59 -12.78 10.51 2.32
N GLU A 60 -13.16 11.69 1.88
CA GLU A 60 -12.56 12.27 0.68
C GLU A 60 -11.15 12.73 1.00
N PHE A 61 -10.19 12.16 0.31
CA PHE A 61 -8.81 12.56 0.37
C PHE A 61 -8.15 12.16 -0.94
N ASN A 62 -6.98 12.71 -1.19
CA ASN A 62 -6.22 12.38 -2.38
C ASN A 62 -5.62 10.99 -2.20
N SER A 63 -6.16 10.01 -2.90
CA SER A 63 -5.74 8.63 -2.70
C SER A 63 -5.82 7.87 -4.01
N LYS A 64 -5.16 6.72 -4.01
CA LYS A 64 -5.10 5.83 -5.16
C LYS A 64 -5.46 4.43 -4.70
N TYR A 65 -6.39 3.81 -5.39
CA TYR A 65 -6.73 2.41 -5.11
C TYR A 65 -5.55 1.50 -5.46
N ILE A 66 -5.22 0.60 -4.55
CA ILE A 66 -4.11 -0.33 -4.73
C ILE A 66 -4.63 -1.73 -5.00
N ALA A 67 -5.41 -2.30 -4.07
CA ALA A 67 -5.80 -3.70 -4.18
C ALA A 67 -6.88 -4.03 -3.19
N THR A 68 -7.52 -5.18 -3.40
CA THR A 68 -8.52 -5.74 -2.51
C THR A 68 -8.04 -7.11 -2.08
N PHE A 69 -8.19 -7.44 -0.81
CA PHE A 69 -7.87 -8.78 -0.34
C PHE A 69 -8.99 -9.27 0.57
N GLN A 70 -9.10 -10.60 0.66
CA GLN A 70 -10.14 -11.25 1.45
C GLN A 70 -9.52 -11.97 2.62
N ASP A 71 -10.11 -11.78 3.80
CA ASP A 71 -9.65 -12.43 5.03
C ASP A 71 -10.87 -13.08 5.66
N GLY A 72 -11.04 -14.38 5.43
CA GLY A 72 -12.22 -15.05 5.88
C GLY A 72 -13.47 -14.46 5.23
N LEU A 73 -14.40 -13.97 6.02
CA LEU A 73 -15.61 -13.35 5.53
C LEU A 73 -15.47 -11.86 5.27
N MET A 74 -14.32 -11.30 5.64
CA MET A 74 -14.08 -9.86 5.48
C MET A 74 -13.37 -9.58 4.18
N VAL A 75 -13.75 -8.48 3.53
CA VAL A 75 -13.11 -8.02 2.30
C VAL A 75 -12.63 -6.61 2.55
N TRP A 76 -11.33 -6.40 2.31
CA TRP A 76 -10.64 -5.16 2.63
C TRP A 76 -10.06 -4.54 1.36
N HIS A 77 -10.01 -3.22 1.36
CA HIS A 77 -9.55 -2.46 0.20
C HIS A 77 -8.43 -1.54 0.64
N VAL A 78 -7.29 -1.61 -0.05
CA VAL A 78 -6.11 -0.84 0.31
C VAL A 78 -6.00 0.34 -0.64
N PHE A 79 -5.85 1.53 -0.06
CA PHE A 79 -5.62 2.77 -0.80
C PHE A 79 -4.31 3.36 -0.34
N GLU A 80 -3.58 3.95 -1.27
CA GLU A 80 -2.42 4.75 -0.91
C GLU A 80 -2.85 6.21 -0.81
N ILE A 81 -2.46 6.86 0.28
CA ILE A 81 -2.74 8.27 0.47
C ILE A 81 -1.62 9.05 -0.20
N LEU A 82 -1.98 9.86 -1.19
CA LEU A 82 -0.99 10.55 -2.03
C LEU A 82 -0.59 11.90 -1.48
N GLY A 83 -1.06 12.22 -0.28
CA GLY A 83 -0.69 13.45 0.35
C GLY A 83 -1.72 14.51 0.12
N ASP A 84 -1.32 15.72 0.30
CA ASP A 84 -2.19 16.83 0.53
C ASP A 84 -1.90 17.96 -0.44
N GLU A 85 -1.52 17.61 -1.66
CA GLU A 85 -1.17 18.63 -2.66
C GLU A 85 -2.33 19.54 -2.96
N GLY A 86 -3.54 19.04 -2.84
CA GLY A 86 -4.69 19.87 -3.11
C GLY A 86 -4.81 21.03 -2.17
N SER A 87 -4.14 20.99 -1.04
CA SER A 87 -4.20 22.08 -0.08
C SER A 87 -3.34 23.26 -0.48
N ASN A 88 -2.51 23.08 -1.44
CA ASN A 88 -1.58 24.14 -1.82
C ASN A 88 -2.25 25.19 -2.71
#